data_ae656e04846b8d53540c73a2b1463ccb
#
_entry.id   ae656e04846b8d53540c73a2b1463ccb
#
_cell.length_a   1.000
_cell.length_b   1.000
_cell.length_c   1.000
_cell.angle_alpha   90.00
_cell.angle_beta   90.00
_cell.angle_gamma   90.00
#
_symmetry.space_group_name_H-M   'P 1'
#
loop_
_entity.id
_entity.type
_entity.pdbx_description
1 polymer ?
#
loop_
_entity_poly.entity_id
_entity_poly.type
_entity_poly.pdbx_seq_one_letter_code
_entity_poly.pdbx_strand_id
1 'polypeptide(L)' 'MREAFERWAVVEGLPVNKGSKKEYLNVKTRLAWRAWKAGVRTAMNKG' A
#
# COMPACT_ATOMS: atom_id res chain seq x y z
N MET A 1 -5.06 8.33 -1.72
CA MET A 1 -4.54 7.36 -0.74
C MET A 1 -3.49 6.43 -1.34
N ARG A 2 -3.80 5.80 -2.46
CA ARG A 2 -2.85 4.89 -3.10
C ARG A 2 -1.59 5.60 -3.60
N GLU A 3 -1.73 6.80 -4.07
CA GLU A 3 -0.59 7.55 -4.59
C GLU A 3 0.48 7.75 -3.52
N ALA A 4 0.06 8.11 -2.32
CA ALA A 4 1.01 8.29 -1.22
C ALA A 4 1.69 6.98 -0.87
N PHE A 5 0.93 5.88 -0.86
CA PHE A 5 1.48 4.57 -0.59
C PHE A 5 2.51 4.18 -1.65
N GLU A 6 2.16 4.35 -2.93
CA GLU A 6 3.06 3.94 -3.99
C GLU A 6 4.35 4.77 -3.99
N ARG A 7 4.24 6.03 -3.67
CA ARG A 7 5.40 6.90 -3.55
C ARG A 7 6.33 6.40 -2.45
N TRP A 8 5.75 6.07 -1.31
CA TRP A 8 6.51 5.51 -0.20
C TRP A 8 7.12 4.16 -0.56
N ALA A 9 6.34 3.32 -1.23
CA ALA A 9 6.80 1.98 -1.60
C ALA A 9 8.01 2.05 -2.52
N VAL A 10 8.01 2.96 -3.47
CA VAL A 10 9.14 3.12 -4.38
C VAL A 10 10.40 3.52 -3.61
N VAL A 11 10.26 4.42 -2.65
CA VAL A 11 11.39 4.85 -1.82
C VAL A 11 11.92 3.67 -1.02
N GLU A 12 11.03 2.80 -0.54
CA GLU A 12 11.45 1.62 0.23
C GLU A 12 11.95 0.48 -0.66
N GLY A 13 11.85 0.63 -1.96
CA GLY A 13 12.31 -0.41 -2.88
C GLY A 13 11.29 -1.50 -3.10
N LEU A 14 10.02 -1.25 -2.82
CA LEU A 14 8.95 -2.22 -3.04
C LEU A 14 8.38 -2.06 -4.44
N PRO A 15 8.27 -3.18 -5.21
CA PRO A 15 7.65 -3.09 -6.54
C PRO A 15 6.18 -2.73 -6.42
N VAL A 16 5.71 -1.85 -7.31
CA VAL A 16 4.30 -1.44 -7.32
C VAL A 16 3.58 -1.93 -8.57
N ASN A 17 4.10 -2.98 -9.19
CA ASN A 17 3.48 -3.58 -10.36
C ASN A 17 2.14 -4.20 -9.98
N LYS A 18 1.15 -3.99 -10.83
CA LYS A 18 -0.20 -4.47 -10.57
C LYS A 18 -0.63 -5.48 -11.62
N GLY A 19 -1.46 -6.42 -11.18
CA GLY A 19 -2.05 -7.39 -12.09
C GLY A 19 -3.31 -6.87 -12.74
N SER A 20 -4.04 -7.77 -13.42
CA SER A 20 -5.24 -7.41 -14.15
C SER A 20 -6.35 -6.87 -13.24
N LYS A 21 -6.35 -7.26 -12.00
CA LYS A 21 -7.34 -6.79 -11.01
C LYS A 21 -6.82 -5.61 -10.20
N LYS A 22 -5.77 -4.97 -10.68
CA LYS A 22 -5.14 -3.83 -10.01
C LYS A 22 -4.59 -4.16 -8.64
N GLU A 23 -4.29 -5.43 -8.41
CA GLU A 23 -3.66 -5.88 -7.18
C GLU A 23 -2.16 -5.87 -7.35
N TYR A 24 -1.44 -5.64 -6.27
CA TYR A 24 0.02 -5.67 -6.34
C TYR A 24 0.49 -7.10 -6.50
N LEU A 25 1.41 -7.32 -7.43
CA LEU A 25 1.91 -8.66 -7.74
C LEU A 25 2.88 -9.16 -6.68
N ASN A 26 3.65 -8.27 -6.09
CA ASN A 26 4.64 -8.64 -5.08
C ASN A 26 3.95 -8.84 -3.73
N VAL A 27 4.25 -9.98 -3.09
CA VAL A 27 3.62 -10.32 -1.81
C VAL A 27 3.95 -9.30 -0.73
N LYS A 28 5.19 -8.85 -0.67
CA LYS A 28 5.59 -7.86 0.32
C LYS A 28 4.84 -6.54 0.13
N THR A 29 4.66 -6.15 -1.13
CA THR A 29 3.92 -4.94 -1.44
C THR A 29 2.45 -5.08 -1.06
N ARG A 30 1.87 -6.25 -1.28
CA ARG A 30 0.49 -6.53 -0.88
C ARG A 30 0.32 -6.37 0.64
N LEU A 31 1.23 -6.95 1.40
CA LEU A 31 1.16 -6.86 2.84
C LEU A 31 1.35 -5.42 3.31
N ALA A 32 2.27 -4.72 2.71
CA ALA A 32 2.50 -3.31 3.02
C ALA A 32 1.26 -2.47 2.72
N TRP A 33 0.61 -2.72 1.59
CA TRP A 33 -0.59 -2.01 1.20
C TRP A 33 -1.72 -2.26 2.21
N ARG A 34 -1.85 -3.51 2.62
CA ARG A 34 -2.86 -3.88 3.61
C ARG A 34 -2.62 -3.15 4.93
N ALA A 35 -1.37 -3.13 5.37
CA ALA A 35 -1.02 -2.44 6.61
C ALA A 35 -1.22 -0.94 6.49
N TRP A 36 -0.89 -0.38 5.33
CA TRP A 36 -1.09 1.04 5.07
C TRP A 36 -2.55 1.43 5.21
N LYS A 37 -3.43 0.65 4.57
CA LYS A 37 -4.87 0.92 4.65
C LYS A 37 -5.38 0.82 6.09
N ALA A 38 -4.93 -0.18 6.81
CA ALA A 38 -5.34 -0.36 8.19
C ALA A 38 -4.87 0.79 9.06
N GLY A 39 -3.64 1.25 8.84
CA GLY A 39 -3.10 2.37 9.59
C GLY A 39 -3.85 3.67 9.33
N VAL A 40 -4.16 3.93 8.06
CA VAL A 40 -4.91 5.13 7.71
C VAL A 40 -6.30 5.09 8.34
N ARG A 41 -6.96 3.93 8.25
CA ARG A 41 -8.28 3.77 8.83
C ARG A 41 -8.26 3.99 10.34
N THR A 42 -7.26 3.42 11.01
CA THR A 42 -7.13 3.57 12.44
C THR A 42 -6.91 5.03 12.84
N ALA A 43 -6.08 5.73 12.09
CA ALA A 43 -5.82 7.13 12.36
C ALA A 43 -7.09 7.97 12.21
N MET A 44 -7.92 7.66 11.22
CA MET A 44 -9.15 8.39 10.99
C MET A 44 -10.20 8.10 12.05
N ASN A 45 -10.20 6.87 12.57
CA ASN A 45 -11.19 6.45 13.56
C ASN A 45 -10.84 6.87 14.97
N LYS A 46 -9.62 7.26 15.17
CA LYS A 46 -9.15 7.56 16.51
C LYS A 46 -9.68 8.88 17.06
N GLY A 47 -10.17 9.71 16.19
CA GLY A 47 -10.65 11.05 16.53
C GLY A 47 -11.58 11.16 17.68
#